data_c86b429110335a7c6f36b252a6165865
#
_entry.id   c86b429110335a7c6f36b252a6165865
#
_cell.length_a   1.000
_cell.length_b   1.000
_cell.length_c   1.000
_cell.angle_alpha   90.00
_cell.angle_beta   90.00
_cell.angle_gamma   90.00
#
_symmetry.space_group_name_H-M   'P 1'
#
loop_
_entity.id
_entity.type
_entity.pdbx_description
1 polymer ?
#
loop_
_entity_poly.entity_id
_entity_poly.type
_entity_poly.pdbx_seq_one_letter_code
_entity_poly.pdbx_strand_id
1 'polypeptide(L)'
;MNRLQLRHILCPMDLSAISMNALMWANAIARARAAELRAFHVDATEGLVATEGLGFREREDLMTKLRDALLATDAGNRRTGAAVRRGDPGTQILQFARSLPADVIVMGAAGAERPTRPVGSVTATVVARADCPVLIVPAGRQVDRSRHGVFHTLMCAVDLDPASVDVIRQALSLGWETQGRVLCVCVMTEQNPSLSEIEDLVLAAIPPEARAWCAIEVVVKRGVPAVEIAKVAEASNVDLLVIGPPRQWTSTTQAVLTKSLCPVLVTHDARPLPYPGTAWTPAASPSD
;
A
#
# COMPACT_ATOMS: atom_id res chain seq x y z
N MET A 1 -20.95 -13.11 -4.30
CA MET A 1 -20.09 -11.96 -4.62
C MET A 1 -19.07 -11.83 -3.49
N ASN A 2 -17.84 -12.28 -3.71
CA ASN A 2 -16.79 -12.16 -2.69
C ASN A 2 -16.21 -10.74 -2.73
N ARG A 3 -16.62 -9.92 -1.77
CA ARG A 3 -15.92 -8.65 -1.47
C ARG A 3 -14.49 -8.97 -1.06
N LEU A 4 -13.56 -8.09 -1.41
CA LEU A 4 -12.21 -8.07 -0.87
C LEU A 4 -12.28 -8.13 0.66
N GLN A 5 -12.06 -9.31 1.22
CA GLN A 5 -12.09 -9.45 2.67
C GLN A 5 -10.71 -9.10 3.24
N LEU A 6 -10.42 -7.80 3.37
CA LEU A 6 -9.37 -7.38 4.28
C LEU A 6 -9.84 -7.73 5.69
N ARG A 7 -9.26 -8.77 6.28
CA ARG A 7 -9.62 -9.24 7.63
C ARG A 7 -8.66 -8.73 8.68
N HIS A 8 -7.38 -8.65 8.33
CA HIS A 8 -6.31 -8.29 9.25
C HIS A 8 -5.44 -7.20 8.66
N ILE A 9 -5.41 -6.06 9.31
CA ILE A 9 -4.56 -4.91 8.99
C ILE A 9 -3.49 -4.79 10.06
N LEU A 10 -2.23 -4.79 9.66
CA LEU A 10 -1.10 -4.54 10.54
C LEU A 10 -0.64 -3.10 10.36
N CYS A 11 -0.53 -2.34 11.44
CA CYS A 11 0.02 -1.00 11.43
C CYS A 11 1.27 -0.92 12.33
N PRO A 12 2.47 -1.05 11.77
CA PRO A 12 3.71 -0.81 12.50
C PRO A 12 3.83 0.67 12.91
N MET A 13 4.23 0.91 14.16
CA MET A 13 4.32 2.25 14.73
C MET A 13 5.63 2.45 15.48
N ASP A 14 6.27 3.59 15.24
CA ASP A 14 7.37 4.12 16.04
C ASP A 14 6.93 5.27 16.96
N LEU A 15 5.60 5.47 17.10
CA LEU A 15 4.95 6.52 17.88
C LEU A 15 5.24 7.95 17.39
N SER A 16 5.80 8.11 16.19
CA SER A 16 5.99 9.41 15.53
C SER A 16 4.66 9.96 14.99
N ALA A 17 4.62 11.25 14.65
CA ALA A 17 3.48 11.86 13.98
C ALA A 17 3.18 11.20 12.62
N ILE A 18 4.21 10.70 11.92
CA ILE A 18 4.05 10.02 10.62
C ILE A 18 3.39 8.66 10.81
N SER A 19 3.82 7.87 11.79
CA SER A 19 3.18 6.59 12.10
C SER A 19 1.78 6.76 12.71
N MET A 20 1.53 7.84 13.44
CA MET A 20 0.17 8.20 13.88
C MET A 20 -0.76 8.49 12.69
N ASN A 21 -0.27 9.22 11.67
CA ASN A 21 -1.03 9.43 10.45
C ASN A 21 -1.32 8.10 9.73
N ALA A 22 -0.34 7.20 9.64
CA ALA A 22 -0.55 5.86 9.09
C ALA A 22 -1.61 5.06 9.88
N LEU A 23 -1.62 5.17 11.20
CA LEU A 23 -2.65 4.55 12.04
C LEU A 23 -4.05 5.10 11.76
N MET A 24 -4.18 6.42 11.51
CA MET A 24 -5.47 7.02 11.12
C MET A 24 -5.98 6.43 9.79
N TRP A 25 -5.12 6.24 8.80
CA TRP A 25 -5.46 5.57 7.54
C TRP A 25 -5.82 4.12 7.75
N ALA A 26 -5.02 3.36 8.50
CA ALA A 26 -5.27 1.96 8.84
C ALA A 26 -6.64 1.78 9.52
N ASN A 27 -6.98 2.66 10.45
CA ASN A 27 -8.27 2.62 11.15
C ASN A 27 -9.44 2.97 10.23
N ALA A 28 -9.30 3.96 9.33
CA ALA A 28 -10.32 4.30 8.35
C ALA A 28 -10.61 3.11 7.41
N ILE A 29 -9.55 2.43 6.95
CA ILE A 29 -9.66 1.22 6.11
C ILE A 29 -10.31 0.09 6.91
N ALA A 30 -9.88 -0.14 8.15
CA ALA A 30 -10.41 -1.19 9.02
C ALA A 30 -11.91 -1.01 9.25
N ARG A 31 -12.36 0.20 9.50
CA ARG A 31 -13.78 0.51 9.65
C ARG A 31 -14.58 0.27 8.39
N ALA A 32 -14.09 0.80 7.25
CA ALA A 32 -14.76 0.62 5.96
C ALA A 32 -14.91 -0.86 5.56
N ARG A 33 -14.02 -1.73 6.05
CA ARG A 33 -13.95 -3.15 5.71
C ARG A 33 -14.40 -4.08 6.83
N ALA A 34 -14.75 -3.56 7.99
CA ALA A 34 -14.99 -4.33 9.20
C ALA A 34 -13.81 -5.28 9.56
N ALA A 35 -12.58 -4.83 9.26
CA ALA A 35 -11.35 -5.58 9.48
C ALA A 35 -10.84 -5.41 10.91
N GLU A 36 -10.02 -6.37 11.34
CA GLU A 36 -9.24 -6.26 12.58
C GLU A 36 -8.00 -5.40 12.32
N LEU A 37 -7.75 -4.41 13.18
CA LEU A 37 -6.56 -3.55 13.14
C LEU A 37 -5.63 -3.91 14.30
N ARG A 38 -4.37 -4.17 13.98
CA ARG A 38 -3.32 -4.42 14.97
C ARG A 38 -2.25 -3.33 14.89
N ALA A 39 -2.19 -2.47 15.91
CA ALA A 39 -1.07 -1.56 16.11
C ALA A 39 0.12 -2.34 16.67
N PHE A 40 1.30 -2.19 16.09
CA PHE A 40 2.46 -2.98 16.43
C PHE A 40 3.71 -2.10 16.60
N HIS A 41 4.34 -2.18 17.76
CA HIS A 41 5.59 -1.48 18.03
C HIS A 41 6.74 -2.46 18.21
N VAL A 42 7.90 -2.09 17.69
CA VAL A 42 9.14 -2.84 17.92
C VAL A 42 10.10 -1.95 18.68
N ASP A 43 10.44 -2.36 19.88
CA ASP A 43 11.51 -1.75 20.66
C ASP A 43 12.86 -2.20 20.09
N ALA A 44 13.55 -1.25 19.44
CA ALA A 44 14.84 -1.45 18.80
C ALA A 44 16.01 -1.16 19.73
N THR A 45 15.81 -1.12 21.06
CA THR A 45 16.89 -0.77 22.00
C THR A 45 18.09 -1.71 21.83
N GLU A 46 19.17 -1.17 21.31
CA GLU A 46 20.47 -1.84 21.23
C GLU A 46 21.10 -1.88 22.62
N GLY A 47 21.36 -3.05 23.13
CA GLY A 47 22.20 -3.19 24.31
C GLY A 47 21.92 -4.47 25.09
N LEU A 48 22.96 -5.33 25.13
CA LEU A 48 23.16 -6.44 26.06
C LEU A 48 22.16 -7.58 25.98
N VAL A 49 22.58 -8.59 25.22
CA VAL A 49 22.06 -9.97 25.23
C VAL A 49 20.60 -10.10 24.77
N ALA A 50 20.42 -10.54 23.53
CA ALA A 50 19.13 -10.87 22.90
C ALA A 50 18.26 -11.91 23.66
N THR A 51 18.58 -12.22 24.90
CA THR A 51 17.93 -13.22 25.76
C THR A 51 17.04 -12.60 26.84
N GLU A 52 17.18 -11.31 27.15
CA GLU A 52 16.29 -10.66 28.12
C GLU A 52 15.19 -9.90 27.38
N GLY A 53 13.94 -10.34 27.52
CA GLY A 53 12.75 -9.65 27.00
C GLY A 53 12.62 -8.24 27.58
N LEU A 54 11.78 -7.41 26.95
CA LEU A 54 11.35 -6.13 27.53
C LEU A 54 11.01 -6.30 29.00
N GLY A 55 11.51 -5.42 29.86
CA GLY A 55 11.09 -5.34 31.25
C GLY A 55 9.59 -5.17 31.33
N PHE A 56 8.96 -5.79 32.32
CA PHE A 56 7.49 -5.77 32.45
C PHE A 56 6.92 -4.34 32.38
N ARG A 57 7.55 -3.39 33.09
CA ARG A 57 7.11 -1.97 33.13
C ARG A 57 7.28 -1.26 31.80
N GLU A 58 8.39 -1.48 31.08
CA GLU A 58 8.64 -0.89 29.77
C GLU A 58 7.63 -1.38 28.74
N ARG A 59 7.33 -2.67 28.77
CA ARG A 59 6.31 -3.26 27.90
C ARG A 59 4.91 -2.70 28.18
N GLU A 60 4.53 -2.56 29.45
CA GLU A 60 3.24 -2.01 29.84
C GLU A 60 3.10 -0.54 29.43
N ASP A 61 4.17 0.26 29.54
CA ASP A 61 4.17 1.66 29.10
C ASP A 61 3.98 1.78 27.60
N LEU A 62 4.72 0.98 26.80
CA LEU A 62 4.57 0.94 25.34
C LEU A 62 3.18 0.45 24.94
N MET A 63 2.66 -0.57 25.59
CA MET A 63 1.30 -1.08 25.33
C MET A 63 0.23 -0.04 25.63
N THR A 64 0.42 0.75 26.70
CA THR A 64 -0.48 1.85 27.05
C THR A 64 -0.45 2.94 25.98
N LYS A 65 0.73 3.38 25.55
CA LYS A 65 0.88 4.37 24.47
C LYS A 65 0.22 3.91 23.16
N LEU A 66 0.34 2.64 22.81
CA LEU A 66 -0.32 2.10 21.62
C LEU A 66 -1.84 2.05 21.75
N ARG A 67 -2.35 1.68 22.92
CA ARG A 67 -3.80 1.69 23.20
C ARG A 67 -4.36 3.11 23.16
N ASP A 68 -3.67 4.07 23.75
CA ASP A 68 -4.06 5.49 23.71
C ASP A 68 -4.05 6.02 22.26
N ALA A 69 -3.06 5.64 21.45
CA ALA A 69 -3.01 5.98 20.06
C ALA A 69 -4.22 5.41 19.28
N LEU A 70 -4.58 4.14 19.53
CA LEU A 70 -5.77 3.52 18.91
C LEU A 70 -7.05 4.23 19.33
N LEU A 71 -7.20 4.57 20.62
CA LEU A 71 -8.35 5.30 21.14
C LEU A 71 -8.45 6.72 20.54
N ALA A 72 -7.32 7.38 20.34
CA ALA A 72 -7.27 8.72 19.74
C ALA A 72 -7.70 8.72 18.27
N THR A 73 -7.50 7.62 17.54
CA THR A 73 -7.93 7.52 16.14
C THR A 73 -9.43 7.29 15.99
N ASP A 74 -10.02 6.47 16.85
CA ASP A 74 -11.47 6.23 16.90
C ASP A 74 -11.87 5.32 18.07
N ALA A 75 -12.63 5.84 18.99
CA ALA A 75 -13.21 5.07 20.10
C ALA A 75 -14.27 4.02 19.67
N GLY A 76 -14.72 4.04 18.41
CA GLY A 76 -15.82 3.17 17.93
C GLY A 76 -15.36 1.85 17.31
N ASN A 77 -14.10 1.69 16.94
CA ASN A 77 -13.63 0.45 16.34
C ASN A 77 -13.27 -0.59 17.39
N ARG A 78 -14.17 -1.51 17.67
CA ARG A 78 -14.00 -2.58 18.67
C ARG A 78 -13.06 -3.71 18.25
N ARG A 79 -12.63 -3.75 16.97
CA ARG A 79 -11.74 -4.78 16.43
C ARG A 79 -10.30 -4.27 16.32
N THR A 80 -9.82 -3.60 17.36
CA THR A 80 -8.46 -3.09 17.44
C THR A 80 -7.67 -3.80 18.53
N GLY A 81 -6.38 -3.92 18.33
CA GLY A 81 -5.48 -4.47 19.33
C GLY A 81 -4.07 -3.89 19.19
N ALA A 82 -3.28 -4.04 20.25
CA ALA A 82 -1.90 -3.61 20.29
C ALA A 82 -0.97 -4.79 20.57
N ALA A 83 0.25 -4.72 20.03
CA ALA A 83 1.31 -5.68 20.32
C ALA A 83 2.67 -4.98 20.34
N VAL A 84 3.58 -5.47 21.20
CA VAL A 84 4.95 -4.97 21.33
C VAL A 84 5.91 -6.14 21.27
N ARG A 85 6.99 -6.01 20.52
CA ARG A 85 8.11 -6.94 20.47
C ARG A 85 9.43 -6.18 20.60
N ARG A 86 10.50 -6.90 20.89
CA ARG A 86 11.87 -6.37 20.87
C ARG A 86 12.66 -6.98 19.72
N GLY A 87 13.57 -6.21 19.12
CA GLY A 87 14.50 -6.68 18.10
C GLY A 87 14.62 -5.75 16.90
N ASP A 88 15.13 -6.27 15.78
CA ASP A 88 15.20 -5.53 14.52
C ASP A 88 13.81 -5.24 13.98
N PRO A 89 13.43 -3.95 13.79
CA PRO A 89 12.07 -3.58 13.41
C PRO A 89 11.61 -4.25 12.12
N GLY A 90 12.43 -4.24 11.07
CA GLY A 90 12.06 -4.82 9.77
C GLY A 90 11.75 -6.30 9.89
N THR A 91 12.61 -7.05 10.59
CA THR A 91 12.44 -8.48 10.81
C THR A 91 11.21 -8.80 11.65
N GLN A 92 11.00 -8.06 12.76
CA GLN A 92 9.88 -8.31 13.66
C GLN A 92 8.52 -7.97 13.00
N ILE A 93 8.46 -6.91 12.19
CA ILE A 93 7.25 -6.55 11.43
C ILE A 93 6.88 -7.67 10.45
N LEU A 94 7.84 -8.16 9.67
CA LEU A 94 7.62 -9.23 8.69
C LEU A 94 7.19 -10.54 9.37
N GLN A 95 7.84 -10.92 10.47
CA GLN A 95 7.47 -12.11 11.23
C GLN A 95 6.07 -11.98 11.85
N PHE A 96 5.74 -10.81 12.38
CA PHE A 96 4.43 -10.58 12.96
C PHE A 96 3.32 -10.57 11.91
N ALA A 97 3.57 -9.95 10.74
CA ALA A 97 2.64 -9.96 9.61
C ALA A 97 2.30 -11.39 9.15
N ARG A 98 3.30 -12.29 9.11
CA ARG A 98 3.09 -13.73 8.80
C ARG A 98 2.28 -14.43 9.88
N SER A 99 2.55 -14.16 11.15
CA SER A 99 1.84 -14.79 12.28
C SER A 99 0.39 -14.34 12.41
N LEU A 100 0.09 -13.12 12.01
CA LEU A 100 -1.26 -12.51 12.00
C LEU A 100 -2.05 -12.87 10.73
N PRO A 101 -1.52 -13.56 9.75
CA PRO A 101 -1.75 -13.53 8.30
C PRO A 101 -2.35 -12.20 7.82
N ALA A 102 -1.56 -11.14 7.98
CA ALA A 102 -1.96 -9.78 7.59
C ALA A 102 -2.30 -9.72 6.10
N ASP A 103 -3.46 -9.14 5.77
CA ASP A 103 -3.88 -8.91 4.39
C ASP A 103 -3.23 -7.64 3.81
N VAL A 104 -2.87 -6.70 4.68
CA VAL A 104 -2.13 -5.48 4.32
C VAL A 104 -1.34 -4.95 5.51
N ILE A 105 -0.15 -4.43 5.23
CA ILE A 105 0.63 -3.64 6.19
C ILE A 105 0.44 -2.17 5.84
N VAL A 106 0.05 -1.34 6.81
CA VAL A 106 -0.10 0.12 6.63
C VAL A 106 0.95 0.83 7.45
N MET A 107 1.84 1.59 6.82
CA MET A 107 2.92 2.25 7.51
C MET A 107 3.27 3.61 6.92
N GLY A 108 3.94 4.44 7.71
CA GLY A 108 4.42 5.74 7.24
C GLY A 108 5.61 5.61 6.28
N ALA A 109 5.78 6.57 5.38
CA ALA A 109 6.90 6.57 4.44
C ALA A 109 8.26 6.70 5.16
N ALA A 110 8.33 7.46 6.27
CA ALA A 110 9.54 7.66 7.07
C ALA A 110 9.24 7.43 8.56
N GLY A 111 10.28 7.29 9.37
CA GLY A 111 10.17 7.15 10.83
C GLY A 111 10.60 8.41 11.57
N ALA A 112 10.53 8.34 12.93
CA ALA A 112 10.84 9.43 13.83
C ALA A 112 12.27 9.95 13.70
N GLU A 113 13.24 9.07 13.50
CA GLU A 113 14.67 9.43 13.52
C GLU A 113 15.11 10.31 12.35
N ARG A 114 14.45 10.20 11.19
CA ARG A 114 14.83 10.91 9.96
C ARG A 114 13.61 11.33 9.13
N PRO A 115 12.80 12.27 9.61
CA PRO A 115 11.58 12.68 8.91
C PRO A 115 11.85 13.34 7.54
N THR A 116 13.09 13.78 7.31
CA THR A 116 13.54 14.39 6.04
C THR A 116 13.94 13.37 4.97
N ARG A 117 14.09 12.08 5.33
CA ARG A 117 14.32 11.03 4.33
C ARG A 117 13.01 10.65 3.67
N PRO A 118 13.02 10.56 2.33
CA PRO A 118 11.81 10.25 1.57
C PRO A 118 11.19 8.89 1.94
N VAL A 119 12.02 7.88 2.21
CA VAL A 119 11.61 6.54 2.67
C VAL A 119 12.55 6.06 3.76
N GLY A 120 11.99 5.63 4.88
CA GLY A 120 12.76 5.07 6.00
C GLY A 120 13.34 3.69 5.70
N SER A 121 14.42 3.32 6.39
CA SER A 121 15.08 2.02 6.21
C SER A 121 14.16 0.85 6.56
N VAL A 122 13.36 0.97 7.61
CA VAL A 122 12.38 -0.05 8.01
C VAL A 122 11.30 -0.20 6.92
N THR A 123 10.76 0.92 6.42
CA THR A 123 9.77 0.91 5.33
C THR A 123 10.34 0.27 4.08
N ALA A 124 11.58 0.63 3.69
CA ALA A 124 12.25 0.01 2.55
C ALA A 124 12.40 -1.51 2.72
N THR A 125 12.81 -1.96 3.91
CA THR A 125 12.96 -3.39 4.23
C THR A 125 11.62 -4.13 4.15
N VAL A 126 10.57 -3.55 4.71
CA VAL A 126 9.23 -4.16 4.72
C VAL A 126 8.67 -4.24 3.30
N VAL A 127 8.75 -3.14 2.52
CA VAL A 127 8.30 -3.12 1.12
C VAL A 127 9.04 -4.14 0.26
N ALA A 128 10.34 -4.33 0.48
CA ALA A 128 11.13 -5.26 -0.31
C ALA A 128 10.87 -6.74 0.03
N ARG A 129 10.33 -7.06 1.21
CA ARG A 129 10.33 -8.43 1.76
C ARG A 129 8.99 -8.89 2.32
N ALA A 130 7.95 -8.08 2.25
CA ALA A 130 6.62 -8.47 2.70
C ALA A 130 6.00 -9.54 1.77
N ASP A 131 5.18 -10.41 2.32
CA ASP A 131 4.40 -11.41 1.58
C ASP A 131 2.95 -10.94 1.34
N CYS A 132 2.64 -9.72 1.72
CA CYS A 132 1.32 -9.09 1.53
C CYS A 132 1.51 -7.64 1.07
N PRO A 133 0.50 -7.01 0.46
CA PRO A 133 0.55 -5.62 0.06
C PRO A 133 0.95 -4.67 1.20
N VAL A 134 1.72 -3.64 0.86
CA VAL A 134 2.16 -2.61 1.81
C VAL A 134 1.63 -1.25 1.36
N LEU A 135 0.77 -0.65 2.19
CA LEU A 135 0.27 0.71 1.98
C LEU A 135 1.18 1.70 2.69
N ILE A 136 1.81 2.55 1.91
CA ILE A 136 2.72 3.59 2.41
C ILE A 136 2.00 4.92 2.42
N VAL A 137 1.88 5.51 3.60
CA VAL A 137 1.21 6.78 3.81
C VAL A 137 2.26 7.90 3.84
N PRO A 138 2.19 8.88 2.93
CA PRO A 138 3.10 10.02 2.92
C PRO A 138 2.84 10.94 4.12
N ALA A 139 3.87 11.66 4.54
CA ALA A 139 3.71 12.70 5.55
C ALA A 139 2.79 13.82 5.01
N GLY A 140 1.88 14.31 5.84
CA GLY A 140 1.00 15.44 5.52
C GLY A 140 -0.31 15.10 4.79
N ARG A 141 -0.47 13.92 4.19
CA ARG A 141 -1.75 13.50 3.62
C ARG A 141 -2.64 12.89 4.69
N GLN A 142 -3.67 13.60 5.09
CA GLN A 142 -4.65 13.09 6.06
C GLN A 142 -5.78 12.36 5.35
N VAL A 143 -6.35 11.37 6.06
CA VAL A 143 -7.54 10.66 5.58
C VAL A 143 -8.77 11.59 5.67
N ASP A 144 -9.53 11.66 4.59
CA ASP A 144 -10.81 12.38 4.58
C ASP A 144 -11.90 11.49 5.21
N ARG A 145 -12.27 11.81 6.44
CA ARG A 145 -13.28 11.07 7.21
C ARG A 145 -14.72 11.38 6.79
N SER A 146 -14.94 12.42 5.97
CA SER A 146 -16.27 12.81 5.51
C SER A 146 -16.78 11.97 4.35
N ARG A 147 -15.90 11.28 3.64
CA ARG A 147 -16.24 10.48 2.46
C ARG A 147 -16.65 9.06 2.83
N HIS A 148 -17.70 8.57 2.15
CA HIS A 148 -18.05 7.15 2.18
C HIS A 148 -17.05 6.35 1.33
N GLY A 149 -16.20 5.57 1.98
CA GLY A 149 -15.08 4.88 1.36
C GLY A 149 -13.77 5.68 1.46
N VAL A 150 -12.66 4.97 1.42
CA VAL A 150 -11.33 5.57 1.65
C VAL A 150 -10.70 6.08 0.36
N PHE A 151 -11.00 5.43 -0.78
CA PHE A 151 -10.39 5.72 -2.09
C PHE A 151 -11.45 5.77 -3.19
N HIS A 152 -11.53 6.88 -3.93
CA HIS A 152 -12.48 7.07 -5.05
C HIS A 152 -11.78 7.23 -6.39
N THR A 153 -10.61 7.86 -6.42
CA THR A 153 -9.78 7.99 -7.61
C THR A 153 -8.50 7.20 -7.39
N LEU A 154 -8.43 6.06 -8.06
CA LEU A 154 -7.27 5.18 -8.00
C LEU A 154 -6.44 5.36 -9.25
N MET A 155 -5.13 5.21 -9.12
CA MET A 155 -4.21 5.16 -10.24
C MET A 155 -3.35 3.91 -10.12
N CYS A 156 -3.21 3.13 -11.18
CA CYS A 156 -2.18 2.11 -11.24
C CYS A 156 -1.09 2.53 -12.23
N ALA A 157 0.15 2.50 -11.77
CA ALA A 157 1.29 2.69 -12.64
C ALA A 157 1.77 1.34 -13.15
N VAL A 158 1.74 1.18 -14.46
CA VAL A 158 2.06 -0.06 -15.14
C VAL A 158 3.24 0.14 -16.09
N ASP A 159 4.01 -0.91 -16.26
CA ASP A 159 4.99 -1.06 -17.32
C ASP A 159 4.48 -2.16 -18.28
N LEU A 160 5.25 -2.52 -19.28
CA LEU A 160 4.87 -3.57 -20.23
C LEU A 160 5.23 -4.99 -19.72
N ASP A 161 5.57 -5.11 -18.45
CA ASP A 161 5.85 -6.40 -17.83
C ASP A 161 4.57 -7.18 -17.55
N PRO A 162 4.55 -8.51 -17.75
CA PRO A 162 3.39 -9.34 -17.42
C PRO A 162 2.86 -9.17 -15.99
N ALA A 163 3.73 -8.85 -15.02
CA ALA A 163 3.32 -8.59 -13.64
C ALA A 163 2.44 -7.34 -13.48
N SER A 164 2.46 -6.40 -14.43
CA SER A 164 1.59 -5.23 -14.43
C SER A 164 0.11 -5.56 -14.51
N VAL A 165 -0.23 -6.73 -15.03
CA VAL A 165 -1.61 -7.22 -15.05
C VAL A 165 -2.17 -7.39 -13.65
N ASP A 166 -1.39 -7.87 -12.70
CA ASP A 166 -1.83 -8.03 -11.32
C ASP A 166 -1.98 -6.68 -10.61
N VAL A 167 -1.18 -5.69 -11.00
CA VAL A 167 -1.33 -4.30 -10.54
C VAL A 167 -2.66 -3.71 -11.01
N ILE A 168 -2.99 -3.89 -12.31
CA ILE A 168 -4.27 -3.49 -12.89
C ILE A 168 -5.42 -4.17 -12.13
N ARG A 169 -5.36 -5.49 -11.94
CA ARG A 169 -6.37 -6.25 -11.21
C ARG A 169 -6.60 -5.73 -9.80
N GLN A 170 -5.53 -5.43 -9.08
CA GLN A 170 -5.63 -4.87 -7.73
C GLN A 170 -6.32 -3.51 -7.73
N ALA A 171 -5.93 -2.62 -8.64
CA ALA A 171 -6.56 -1.31 -8.76
C ALA A 171 -8.05 -1.43 -9.13
N LEU A 172 -8.40 -2.29 -10.08
CA LEU A 172 -9.78 -2.54 -10.49
C LEU A 172 -10.62 -3.16 -9.37
N SER A 173 -10.05 -4.09 -8.60
CA SER A 173 -10.73 -4.70 -7.45
C SER A 173 -11.08 -3.66 -6.38
N LEU A 174 -10.17 -2.74 -6.10
CA LEU A 174 -10.41 -1.64 -5.18
C LEU A 174 -11.42 -0.63 -5.75
N GLY A 175 -11.32 -0.30 -7.05
CA GLY A 175 -12.23 0.60 -7.75
C GLY A 175 -13.66 0.06 -7.83
N TRP A 176 -13.81 -1.24 -8.03
CA TRP A 176 -15.13 -1.89 -8.03
C TRP A 176 -15.88 -1.70 -6.71
N GLU A 177 -15.19 -1.81 -5.59
CA GLU A 177 -15.82 -1.69 -4.28
C GLU A 177 -16.31 -0.27 -3.97
N THR A 178 -15.60 0.72 -4.50
CA THR A 178 -15.92 2.14 -4.28
C THR A 178 -16.73 2.74 -5.42
N GLN A 179 -16.97 1.97 -6.51
CA GLN A 179 -17.51 2.47 -7.78
C GLN A 179 -16.73 3.71 -8.27
N GLY A 180 -15.43 3.65 -8.04
CA GLY A 180 -14.50 4.75 -8.25
C GLY A 180 -13.99 4.83 -9.68
N ARG A 181 -13.14 5.83 -9.92
CA ARG A 181 -12.39 6.00 -11.18
C ARG A 181 -11.03 5.31 -11.05
N VAL A 182 -10.61 4.59 -12.09
CA VAL A 182 -9.31 3.94 -12.16
C VAL A 182 -8.53 4.46 -13.36
N LEU A 183 -7.38 5.06 -13.12
CA LEU A 183 -6.44 5.50 -14.15
C LEU A 183 -5.33 4.44 -14.30
N CYS A 184 -5.19 3.85 -15.48
CA CYS A 184 -4.05 3.00 -15.81
C CYS A 184 -3.00 3.86 -16.50
N VAL A 185 -1.89 4.13 -15.83
CA VAL A 185 -0.84 5.04 -16.31
C VAL A 185 0.37 4.25 -16.73
N CYS A 186 0.76 4.35 -18.00
CA CYS A 186 2.00 3.83 -18.53
C CYS A 186 2.95 4.98 -18.89
N VAL A 187 4.18 4.94 -18.39
CA VAL A 187 5.18 5.96 -18.71
C VAL A 187 6.33 5.33 -19.49
N MET A 188 6.55 5.87 -20.66
CA MET A 188 7.49 5.39 -21.64
C MET A 188 8.78 6.19 -21.68
N THR A 189 9.88 5.52 -21.92
CA THR A 189 11.16 6.15 -22.32
C THR A 189 11.22 6.33 -23.85
N GLU A 190 12.19 7.10 -24.34
CA GLU A 190 12.28 7.46 -25.77
C GLU A 190 12.42 6.28 -26.76
N GLN A 191 12.77 5.11 -26.28
CA GLN A 191 13.05 3.91 -27.11
C GLN A 191 11.85 3.00 -27.33
N ASN A 192 10.67 3.37 -26.88
CA ASN A 192 9.49 2.49 -26.91
C ASN A 192 8.59 2.76 -28.15
N PRO A 193 7.66 1.82 -28.50
CA PRO A 193 6.75 1.94 -29.62
C PRO A 193 5.81 3.16 -29.55
N SER A 194 4.88 3.29 -30.49
CA SER A 194 3.95 4.41 -30.52
C SER A 194 3.05 4.46 -29.28
N LEU A 195 2.61 5.65 -28.89
CA LEU A 195 1.73 5.81 -27.72
C LEU A 195 0.42 5.04 -27.89
N SER A 196 -0.11 4.94 -29.13
CA SER A 196 -1.34 4.22 -29.43
C SER A 196 -1.17 2.70 -29.27
N GLU A 197 -0.05 2.12 -29.70
CA GLU A 197 0.21 0.69 -29.51
C GLU A 197 0.28 0.31 -28.03
N ILE A 198 0.87 1.17 -27.20
CA ILE A 198 0.90 0.97 -25.75
C ILE A 198 -0.49 1.12 -25.10
N GLU A 199 -1.25 2.10 -25.54
CA GLU A 199 -2.63 2.27 -25.07
C GLU A 199 -3.47 1.02 -25.36
N ASP A 200 -3.35 0.46 -26.56
CA ASP A 200 -4.03 -0.78 -26.97
C ASP A 200 -3.59 -1.97 -26.11
N LEU A 201 -2.29 -2.11 -25.81
CA LEU A 201 -1.78 -3.16 -24.94
C LEU A 201 -2.32 -3.05 -23.51
N VAL A 202 -2.34 -1.85 -22.94
CA VAL A 202 -2.90 -1.63 -21.61
C VAL A 202 -4.40 -1.88 -21.61
N LEU A 203 -5.11 -1.44 -22.64
CA LEU A 203 -6.55 -1.68 -22.80
C LEU A 203 -6.87 -3.18 -22.93
N ALA A 204 -6.03 -3.95 -23.63
CA ALA A 204 -6.19 -5.40 -23.75
C ALA A 204 -5.98 -6.14 -22.41
N ALA A 205 -5.19 -5.58 -21.50
CA ALA A 205 -4.98 -6.12 -20.17
C ALA A 205 -6.14 -5.84 -19.19
N ILE A 206 -7.08 -4.95 -19.57
CA ILE A 206 -8.24 -4.58 -18.76
C ILE A 206 -9.42 -5.50 -19.14
N PRO A 207 -9.98 -6.29 -18.20
CA PRO A 207 -11.15 -7.10 -18.47
C PRO A 207 -12.33 -6.25 -18.98
N PRO A 208 -13.01 -6.66 -20.07
CA PRO A 208 -14.11 -5.87 -20.65
C PRO A 208 -15.23 -5.56 -19.67
N GLU A 209 -15.53 -6.49 -18.77
CA GLU A 209 -16.56 -6.33 -17.73
C GLU A 209 -16.21 -5.30 -16.66
N ALA A 210 -14.93 -4.97 -16.49
CA ALA A 210 -14.50 -3.96 -15.51
C ALA A 210 -15.07 -2.57 -15.80
N ARG A 211 -15.34 -2.27 -17.07
CA ARG A 211 -15.95 -1.01 -17.50
C ARG A 211 -17.41 -0.84 -17.06
N ALA A 212 -18.06 -1.93 -16.68
CA ALA A 212 -19.42 -1.88 -16.14
C ALA A 212 -19.47 -1.43 -14.67
N TRP A 213 -18.35 -1.42 -13.97
CA TRP A 213 -18.33 -1.15 -12.52
C TRP A 213 -17.58 0.10 -12.12
N CYS A 214 -16.59 0.50 -12.88
CA CYS A 214 -15.81 1.70 -12.63
C CYS A 214 -15.46 2.44 -13.91
N ALA A 215 -15.28 3.75 -13.80
CA ALA A 215 -14.76 4.55 -14.89
C ALA A 215 -13.28 4.28 -15.06
N ILE A 216 -12.88 3.72 -16.21
CA ILE A 216 -11.48 3.37 -16.49
C ILE A 216 -10.93 4.31 -17.56
N GLU A 217 -9.76 4.84 -17.32
CA GLU A 217 -9.03 5.69 -18.25
C GLU A 217 -7.60 5.17 -18.39
N VAL A 218 -7.10 5.08 -19.60
CA VAL A 218 -5.71 4.77 -19.91
C VAL A 218 -4.97 6.05 -20.25
N VAL A 219 -3.83 6.27 -19.63
CA VAL A 219 -3.00 7.47 -19.81
C VAL A 219 -1.58 7.03 -20.14
N VAL A 220 -1.13 7.31 -21.36
CA VAL A 220 0.23 7.03 -21.78
C VAL A 220 1.02 8.32 -21.82
N LYS A 221 2.19 8.36 -21.19
CA LYS A 221 3.08 9.51 -21.13
C LYS A 221 4.49 9.13 -21.57
N ARG A 222 5.27 10.13 -22.01
CA ARG A 222 6.72 9.98 -22.22
C ARG A 222 7.47 10.80 -21.20
N GLY A 223 8.53 10.22 -20.65
CA GLY A 223 9.40 10.93 -19.72
C GLY A 223 9.98 10.05 -18.61
N VAL A 224 10.37 10.69 -17.52
CA VAL A 224 10.87 10.00 -16.33
C VAL A 224 9.69 9.45 -15.53
N PRO A 225 9.57 8.12 -15.34
CA PRO A 225 8.38 7.51 -14.77
C PRO A 225 7.91 8.16 -13.46
N ALA A 226 8.79 8.30 -12.47
CA ALA A 226 8.41 8.88 -11.19
C ALA A 226 7.92 10.34 -11.26
N VAL A 227 8.37 11.10 -12.26
CA VAL A 227 7.95 12.48 -12.47
C VAL A 227 6.57 12.54 -13.12
N GLU A 228 6.39 11.78 -14.19
CA GLU A 228 5.11 11.78 -14.91
C GLU A 228 3.99 11.14 -14.11
N ILE A 229 4.27 10.05 -13.36
CA ILE A 229 3.32 9.45 -12.42
C ILE A 229 2.86 10.48 -11.38
N ALA A 230 3.79 11.23 -10.77
CA ALA A 230 3.45 12.25 -9.77
C ALA A 230 2.60 13.38 -10.37
N LYS A 231 2.92 13.87 -11.58
CA LYS A 231 2.13 14.88 -12.28
C LYS A 231 0.70 14.42 -12.57
N VAL A 232 0.55 13.19 -13.08
CA VAL A 232 -0.79 12.63 -13.36
C VAL A 232 -1.57 12.45 -12.07
N ALA A 233 -0.93 11.95 -11.01
CA ALA A 233 -1.57 11.75 -9.72
C ALA A 233 -2.10 13.07 -9.14
N GLU A 234 -1.31 14.13 -9.21
CA GLU A 234 -1.70 15.46 -8.74
C GLU A 234 -2.82 16.06 -9.61
N ALA A 235 -2.66 16.07 -10.94
CA ALA A 235 -3.64 16.63 -11.88
C ALA A 235 -5.01 15.92 -11.81
N SER A 236 -5.03 14.63 -11.50
CA SER A 236 -6.24 13.81 -11.40
C SER A 236 -6.79 13.69 -9.97
N ASN A 237 -6.20 14.35 -8.99
CA ASN A 237 -6.55 14.25 -7.57
C ASN A 237 -6.65 12.78 -7.08
N VAL A 238 -5.61 12.01 -7.36
CA VAL A 238 -5.55 10.58 -7.02
C VAL A 238 -5.56 10.38 -5.50
N ASP A 239 -6.41 9.49 -5.02
CA ASP A 239 -6.52 9.13 -3.61
C ASP A 239 -5.57 7.98 -3.24
N LEU A 240 -5.29 7.08 -4.19
CA LEU A 240 -4.43 5.92 -4.03
C LEU A 240 -3.66 5.61 -5.31
N LEU A 241 -2.35 5.54 -5.21
CA LEU A 241 -1.48 5.00 -6.26
C LEU A 241 -1.19 3.52 -5.98
N VAL A 242 -1.39 2.65 -6.97
CA VAL A 242 -1.08 1.22 -6.91
C VAL A 242 0.11 0.96 -7.84
N ILE A 243 1.15 0.33 -7.30
CA ILE A 243 2.37 -0.04 -8.06
C ILE A 243 2.71 -1.51 -7.82
N GLY A 244 3.41 -2.10 -8.76
CA GLY A 244 3.90 -3.48 -8.66
C GLY A 244 4.98 -3.68 -7.60
N PRO A 245 5.26 -4.95 -7.26
CA PRO A 245 6.33 -5.27 -6.33
C PRO A 245 7.67 -4.83 -6.93
N PRO A 246 8.55 -4.24 -6.14
CA PRO A 246 9.89 -3.93 -6.63
C PRO A 246 10.66 -5.24 -6.82
N ARG A 247 10.93 -5.63 -8.08
CA ARG A 247 11.81 -6.78 -8.37
C ARG A 247 13.20 -6.59 -7.75
N GLN A 248 13.64 -5.36 -7.67
CA GLN A 248 14.74 -4.85 -6.88
C GLN A 248 14.31 -3.50 -6.34
N TRP A 249 14.85 -3.07 -5.20
CA TRP A 249 14.63 -1.71 -4.69
C TRP A 249 15.22 -0.69 -5.67
N THR A 250 14.46 -0.39 -6.74
CA THR A 250 14.92 0.45 -7.84
C THR A 250 14.83 1.93 -7.49
N SER A 251 15.62 2.72 -8.19
CA SER A 251 15.53 4.19 -8.14
C SER A 251 14.14 4.70 -8.50
N THR A 252 13.42 4.01 -9.39
CA THR A 252 12.05 4.38 -9.80
C THR A 252 11.06 4.19 -8.67
N THR A 253 11.02 3.01 -8.02
CA THR A 253 10.12 2.75 -6.87
C THR A 253 10.38 3.75 -5.75
N GLN A 254 11.65 3.95 -5.39
CA GLN A 254 12.03 4.93 -4.37
C GLN A 254 11.61 6.35 -4.76
N ALA A 255 11.81 6.75 -6.02
CA ALA A 255 11.45 8.06 -6.51
C ALA A 255 9.92 8.27 -6.53
N VAL A 256 9.13 7.24 -6.88
CA VAL A 256 7.67 7.26 -6.80
C VAL A 256 7.20 7.46 -5.37
N LEU A 257 7.70 6.64 -4.44
CA LEU A 257 7.35 6.74 -3.02
C LEU A 257 7.76 8.09 -2.41
N THR A 258 8.84 8.68 -2.90
CA THR A 258 9.33 9.99 -2.46
C THR A 258 8.47 11.15 -2.96
N LYS A 259 8.02 11.06 -4.21
CA LYS A 259 7.31 12.15 -4.89
C LYS A 259 5.79 12.07 -4.73
N SER A 260 5.27 10.93 -4.31
CA SER A 260 3.83 10.75 -4.18
C SER A 260 3.25 11.60 -3.06
N LEU A 261 2.20 12.36 -3.39
CA LEU A 261 1.41 13.15 -2.46
C LEU A 261 0.18 12.38 -1.94
N CYS A 262 -0.10 11.20 -2.48
CA CYS A 262 -1.16 10.29 -2.03
C CYS A 262 -0.57 8.99 -1.49
N PRO A 263 -1.32 8.21 -0.71
CA PRO A 263 -0.92 6.86 -0.31
C PRO A 263 -0.54 5.99 -1.49
N VAL A 264 0.49 5.15 -1.31
CA VAL A 264 0.98 4.23 -2.33
C VAL A 264 0.83 2.80 -1.84
N LEU A 265 0.05 2.00 -2.54
CA LEU A 265 -0.06 0.57 -2.33
C LEU A 265 0.95 -0.16 -3.21
N VAL A 266 1.95 -0.75 -2.58
CA VAL A 266 2.88 -1.67 -3.25
C VAL A 266 2.29 -3.07 -3.18
N THR A 267 2.02 -3.66 -4.35
CA THR A 267 1.49 -5.03 -4.44
C THR A 267 2.60 -6.06 -4.27
N HIS A 268 2.22 -7.30 -3.93
CA HIS A 268 3.15 -8.43 -3.84
C HIS A 268 2.50 -9.66 -4.46
N ASP A 269 3.30 -10.56 -5.04
CA ASP A 269 2.84 -11.69 -5.85
C ASP A 269 2.02 -12.76 -5.10
N ALA A 270 2.03 -12.71 -3.77
CA ALA A 270 1.57 -13.84 -2.98
C ALA A 270 0.05 -14.00 -2.85
N ARG A 271 -0.75 -12.95 -3.05
CA ARG A 271 -2.22 -13.05 -3.01
C ARG A 271 -2.87 -12.01 -3.90
N PRO A 272 -3.24 -12.36 -5.14
CA PRO A 272 -4.14 -11.51 -5.90
C PRO A 272 -5.43 -11.32 -5.11
N LEU A 273 -5.84 -10.09 -4.90
CA LEU A 273 -7.12 -9.79 -4.31
C LEU A 273 -8.23 -10.43 -5.15
N PRO A 274 -9.22 -11.11 -4.56
CA PRO A 274 -10.23 -11.82 -5.32
C PRO A 274 -11.03 -10.85 -6.18
N TYR A 275 -11.00 -11.11 -7.47
CA TYR A 275 -11.69 -10.36 -8.50
C TYR A 275 -13.07 -11.04 -8.78
N PRO A 276 -14.16 -10.31 -8.93
CA PRO A 276 -15.46 -10.89 -9.22
C PRO A 276 -15.63 -11.20 -10.71
N GLY A 277 -14.81 -12.03 -11.27
CA GLY A 277 -14.87 -12.48 -12.66
C GLY A 277 -14.30 -13.88 -12.79
N THR A 278 -14.80 -14.64 -13.76
CA THR A 278 -14.28 -15.95 -14.15
C THR A 278 -12.78 -15.88 -14.43
N ALA A 279 -12.07 -16.95 -14.17
CA ALA A 279 -10.64 -17.10 -14.35
C ALA A 279 -10.13 -16.41 -15.63
N TRP A 280 -9.58 -15.20 -15.49
CA TRP A 280 -8.89 -14.53 -16.55
C TRP A 280 -7.54 -15.22 -16.76
N THR A 281 -7.33 -15.79 -17.92
CA THR A 281 -6.02 -16.23 -18.38
C THR A 281 -5.43 -15.11 -19.23
N PRO A 282 -4.17 -14.69 -19.01
CA PRO A 282 -3.51 -13.75 -19.89
C PRO A 282 -3.56 -14.31 -21.32
N ALA A 283 -3.86 -13.45 -22.29
CA ALA A 283 -3.67 -13.82 -23.71
C ALA A 283 -2.22 -14.31 -23.86
N ALA A 284 -2.06 -15.49 -24.42
CA ALA A 284 -0.74 -16.04 -24.70
C ALA A 284 0.05 -15.01 -25.50
N SER A 285 1.28 -14.72 -25.06
CA SER A 285 2.21 -13.92 -25.86
C SER A 285 2.25 -14.49 -27.27
N PRO A 286 2.17 -13.68 -28.33
CA PRO A 286 2.41 -14.19 -29.65
C PRO A 286 3.80 -14.82 -29.62
N SER A 287 3.86 -16.14 -29.89
CA SER A 287 5.09 -16.87 -30.07
C SER A 287 5.80 -16.31 -31.29
N ASP A 288 7.09 -16.04 -31.14
CA ASP A 288 8.06 -15.68 -32.18
C ASP A 288 7.95 -16.54 -33.46
#